data_2a49aa585694b2dc86c38697d01b8be5
#
_entry.id   2a49aa585694b2dc86c38697d01b8be5
#
_cell.length_a   1.000
_cell.length_b   1.000
_cell.length_c   1.000
_cell.angle_alpha   90.00
_cell.angle_beta   90.00
_cell.angle_gamma   90.00
#
_symmetry.space_group_name_H-M   'P 1'
#
loop_
_entity.id
_entity.type
_entity.pdbx_description
1 polymer ?
#
loop_
_entity_poly.entity_id
_entity_poly.type
_entity_poly.pdbx_seq_one_letter_code
_entity_poly.pdbx_strand_id
1 'polypeptide(L)'
;DQPRSRGLGDVYKRQGLLLRRLLADPGLDGVGAVVLDEVHERDLDTDVLFALLADLRQLRPELALVAMSATVDAAALAARWARGMGEEAPLPVVSTPAVLHPLREEHAPFRGHRLTAEGRVDRAFLDHVAATAARAHAEALDADPTVDALVFLPGVAEVEAVAGRVAALAPDTEVRVLHGRQEPADQDAALAGRADPAVPRVVVATAVAESSLTVPGVRLVIDSGLAREPRRDRGRGMAGLVTVQASRAAAGQRAGRAARLGPGTVVRCHTAAALGTAPAAPTPALAVVDLAPVALAFTAWGAPGGRGLTLPEDPPADAMAAAE
;
A
#
# COMPACT_ATOMS: atom_id res chain seq x y z
N ASP A 1 -13.59 -12.23 -23.99
CA ASP A 1 -14.00 -12.33 -22.57
C ASP A 1 -12.84 -11.83 -21.72
N GLN A 2 -12.90 -10.56 -21.35
CA GLN A 2 -11.96 -10.06 -20.33
C GLN A 2 -12.45 -10.56 -18.97
N PRO A 3 -11.61 -11.17 -18.14
CA PRO A 3 -11.98 -11.49 -16.78
C PRO A 3 -12.18 -10.16 -16.04
N ARG A 4 -13.42 -9.89 -15.66
CA ARG A 4 -13.77 -8.78 -14.78
C ARG A 4 -12.94 -8.90 -13.52
N SER A 5 -12.25 -7.84 -13.13
CA SER A 5 -11.52 -7.75 -11.87
C SER A 5 -12.49 -8.05 -10.71
N ARG A 6 -12.36 -9.21 -10.13
CA ARG A 6 -13.07 -9.57 -8.92
C ARG A 6 -12.34 -8.93 -7.76
N GLY A 7 -12.94 -7.94 -7.12
CA GLY A 7 -12.65 -7.30 -5.85
C GLY A 7 -11.20 -7.25 -5.30
N LEU A 8 -10.94 -6.34 -4.42
CA LEU A 8 -9.63 -6.10 -3.75
C LEU A 8 -8.96 -7.32 -3.13
N GLY A 9 -9.73 -8.30 -2.69
CA GLY A 9 -9.21 -9.59 -2.23
C GLY A 9 -8.43 -10.34 -3.31
N ASP A 10 -8.69 -10.06 -4.59
CA ASP A 10 -8.00 -10.71 -5.70
C ASP A 10 -6.67 -10.04 -6.08
N VAL A 11 -6.45 -8.76 -5.74
CA VAL A 11 -5.16 -8.10 -5.98
C VAL A 11 -4.08 -8.70 -5.10
N TYR A 12 -4.30 -8.86 -3.82
CA TYR A 12 -3.37 -9.56 -2.92
C TYR A 12 -3.26 -11.06 -3.23
N LYS A 13 -4.32 -11.69 -3.70
CA LYS A 13 -4.30 -13.10 -4.12
C LYS A 13 -3.52 -13.34 -5.42
N ARG A 14 -3.32 -12.33 -6.28
CA ARG A 14 -2.61 -12.53 -7.57
C ARG A 14 -1.13 -12.82 -7.37
N GLN A 15 -0.43 -12.09 -6.50
CA GLN A 15 1.00 -12.33 -6.22
C GLN A 15 1.20 -13.68 -5.55
N GLY A 16 0.49 -13.98 -4.47
CA GLY A 16 0.52 -15.29 -3.83
C GLY A 16 0.00 -16.43 -4.73
N LEU A 17 -0.86 -16.13 -5.72
CA LEU A 17 -1.26 -17.10 -6.71
C LEU A 17 -0.14 -17.40 -7.71
N LEU A 18 0.56 -16.36 -8.18
CA LEU A 18 1.70 -16.49 -9.06
C LEU A 18 2.84 -17.25 -8.36
N LEU A 19 3.12 -16.93 -7.08
CA LEU A 19 4.13 -17.62 -6.29
C LEU A 19 3.80 -19.13 -6.18
N ARG A 20 2.56 -19.48 -5.86
CA ARG A 20 2.13 -20.90 -5.83
C ARG A 20 2.23 -21.56 -7.18
N ARG A 21 1.87 -20.87 -8.26
CA ARG A 21 2.01 -21.40 -9.62
C ARG A 21 3.48 -21.63 -9.95
N LEU A 22 4.35 -20.68 -9.66
CA LEU A 22 5.79 -20.77 -9.91
C LEU A 22 6.45 -21.93 -9.14
N LEU A 23 6.02 -22.17 -7.89
CA LEU A 23 6.51 -23.31 -7.10
C LEU A 23 5.96 -24.67 -7.61
N ALA A 24 4.77 -24.69 -8.21
CA ALA A 24 4.17 -25.91 -8.77
C ALA A 24 4.65 -26.19 -10.21
N ASP A 25 4.96 -25.16 -10.96
CA ASP A 25 5.48 -25.19 -12.34
C ASP A 25 6.67 -24.21 -12.44
N PRO A 26 7.87 -24.65 -12.01
CA PRO A 26 9.06 -23.80 -11.98
C PRO A 26 9.48 -23.27 -13.35
N GLY A 27 9.09 -23.96 -14.43
CA GLY A 27 9.33 -23.53 -15.80
C GLY A 27 8.37 -22.43 -16.26
N LEU A 28 7.23 -22.22 -15.61
CA LEU A 28 6.11 -21.39 -16.08
C LEU A 28 5.74 -21.70 -17.53
N ASP A 29 5.54 -22.99 -17.84
CA ASP A 29 5.26 -23.44 -19.21
C ASP A 29 4.08 -22.69 -19.83
N GLY A 30 4.27 -22.26 -21.10
CA GLY A 30 3.28 -21.47 -21.84
C GLY A 30 3.18 -19.98 -21.43
N VAL A 31 4.00 -19.52 -20.46
CA VAL A 31 4.07 -18.09 -20.09
C VAL A 31 5.22 -17.44 -20.85
N GLY A 32 4.91 -16.40 -21.65
CA GLY A 32 5.90 -15.62 -22.38
C GLY A 32 6.34 -14.34 -21.66
N ALA A 33 5.53 -13.84 -20.72
CA ALA A 33 5.85 -12.62 -19.98
C ALA A 33 5.25 -12.65 -18.57
N VAL A 34 5.97 -12.04 -17.62
CA VAL A 34 5.49 -11.77 -16.25
C VAL A 34 5.65 -10.30 -15.95
N VAL A 35 4.60 -9.67 -15.41
CA VAL A 35 4.61 -8.29 -14.94
C VAL A 35 4.42 -8.30 -13.43
N LEU A 36 5.41 -7.82 -12.69
CA LEU A 36 5.31 -7.53 -11.26
C LEU A 36 4.91 -6.07 -11.09
N ASP A 37 3.70 -5.83 -10.61
CA ASP A 37 3.21 -4.49 -10.34
C ASP A 37 3.44 -4.11 -8.88
N GLU A 38 3.53 -2.80 -8.61
CA GLU A 38 3.68 -2.20 -7.28
C GLU A 38 4.86 -2.75 -6.46
N VAL A 39 5.98 -3.09 -7.11
CA VAL A 39 7.15 -3.67 -6.43
C VAL A 39 7.72 -2.81 -5.30
N HIS A 40 7.34 -1.53 -5.26
CA HIS A 40 7.72 -0.60 -4.19
C HIS A 40 6.95 -0.81 -2.87
N GLU A 41 5.86 -1.57 -2.87
CA GLU A 41 5.14 -1.92 -1.63
C GLU A 41 5.94 -2.86 -0.74
N ARG A 42 6.94 -3.57 -1.31
CA ARG A 42 7.88 -4.42 -0.59
C ARG A 42 7.18 -5.49 0.26
N ASP A 43 6.07 -6.01 -0.25
CA ASP A 43 5.41 -7.16 0.35
C ASP A 43 6.21 -8.45 0.14
N LEU A 44 5.96 -9.43 1.01
CA LEU A 44 6.76 -10.65 1.07
C LEU A 44 6.70 -11.47 -0.20
N ASP A 45 5.51 -11.66 -0.76
CA ASP A 45 5.31 -12.48 -1.96
C ASP A 45 5.97 -11.83 -3.19
N THR A 46 5.91 -10.51 -3.30
CA THR A 46 6.57 -9.75 -4.37
C THR A 46 8.08 -9.84 -4.28
N ASP A 47 8.65 -9.69 -3.08
CA ASP A 47 10.10 -9.77 -2.88
C ASP A 47 10.62 -11.20 -3.17
N VAL A 48 9.86 -12.25 -2.82
CA VAL A 48 10.19 -13.64 -3.17
C VAL A 48 10.07 -13.87 -4.68
N LEU A 49 8.97 -13.43 -5.30
CA LEU A 49 8.78 -13.54 -6.76
C LEU A 49 9.89 -12.83 -7.53
N PHE A 50 10.31 -11.64 -7.08
CA PHE A 50 11.42 -10.91 -7.67
C PHE A 50 12.68 -11.78 -7.76
N ALA A 51 13.01 -12.49 -6.68
CA ALA A 51 14.19 -13.34 -6.64
C ALA A 51 14.04 -14.61 -7.50
N LEU A 52 12.91 -15.33 -7.37
CA LEU A 52 12.68 -16.56 -8.10
C LEU A 52 12.55 -16.34 -9.61
N LEU A 53 11.92 -15.25 -10.04
CA LEU A 53 11.79 -14.90 -11.46
C LEU A 53 13.14 -14.48 -12.06
N ALA A 54 13.98 -13.79 -11.30
CA ALA A 54 15.34 -13.45 -11.73
C ALA A 54 16.18 -14.71 -11.96
N ASP A 55 16.08 -15.68 -11.06
CA ASP A 55 16.77 -16.97 -11.20
C ASP A 55 16.23 -17.78 -12.39
N LEU A 56 14.90 -17.86 -12.54
CA LEU A 56 14.26 -18.53 -13.69
C LEU A 56 14.71 -17.92 -15.03
N ARG A 57 14.86 -16.59 -15.09
CA ARG A 57 15.27 -15.88 -16.30
C ARG A 57 16.64 -16.30 -16.82
N GLN A 58 17.54 -16.77 -15.95
CA GLN A 58 18.82 -17.33 -16.37
C GLN A 58 18.66 -18.64 -17.17
N LEU A 59 17.61 -19.42 -16.87
CA LEU A 59 17.29 -20.69 -17.55
C LEU A 59 16.34 -20.46 -18.73
N ARG A 60 15.55 -19.39 -18.70
CA ARG A 60 14.56 -19.00 -19.72
C ARG A 60 14.82 -17.61 -20.25
N PRO A 61 15.88 -17.41 -21.09
CA PRO A 61 16.22 -16.10 -21.62
C PRO A 61 15.12 -15.44 -22.46
N GLU A 62 14.16 -16.18 -22.97
CA GLU A 62 13.01 -15.67 -23.73
C GLU A 62 11.87 -15.14 -22.85
N LEU A 63 11.84 -15.46 -21.55
CA LEU A 63 10.80 -14.97 -20.63
C LEU A 63 10.95 -13.47 -20.42
N ALA A 64 9.99 -12.68 -20.88
CA ALA A 64 9.98 -11.26 -20.65
C ALA A 64 9.56 -10.95 -19.19
N LEU A 65 10.37 -10.18 -18.47
CA LEU A 65 10.09 -9.74 -17.11
C LEU A 65 9.99 -8.22 -17.05
N VAL A 66 8.93 -7.72 -16.43
CA VAL A 66 8.68 -6.30 -16.21
C VAL A 66 8.37 -6.06 -14.75
N ALA A 67 9.03 -5.10 -14.13
CA ALA A 67 8.67 -4.60 -12.79
C ALA A 67 8.13 -3.18 -12.90
N MET A 68 6.99 -2.90 -12.28
CA MET A 68 6.39 -1.56 -12.23
C MET A 68 6.45 -1.01 -10.80
N SER A 69 6.87 0.23 -10.68
CA SER A 69 7.04 0.90 -9.40
C SER A 69 6.64 2.38 -9.51
N ALA A 70 5.97 2.88 -8.48
CA ALA A 70 5.61 4.30 -8.39
C ALA A 70 6.68 5.16 -7.68
N THR A 71 7.78 4.58 -7.20
CA THR A 71 8.80 5.30 -6.43
C THR A 71 10.13 5.47 -7.17
N VAL A 72 10.95 6.39 -6.66
CA VAL A 72 12.17 6.95 -7.30
C VAL A 72 13.36 5.97 -7.36
N ASP A 73 13.34 4.84 -6.64
CA ASP A 73 14.50 3.95 -6.53
C ASP A 73 14.56 2.85 -7.61
N ALA A 74 13.95 3.12 -8.77
CA ALA A 74 13.89 2.17 -9.88
C ALA A 74 15.28 1.75 -10.39
N ALA A 75 16.28 2.65 -10.35
CA ALA A 75 17.61 2.35 -10.83
C ALA A 75 18.34 1.33 -9.93
N ALA A 76 18.26 1.47 -8.61
CA ALA A 76 18.86 0.52 -7.68
C ALA A 76 18.19 -0.86 -7.78
N LEU A 77 16.86 -0.89 -7.90
CA LEU A 77 16.10 -2.12 -8.08
C LEU A 77 16.45 -2.79 -9.42
N ALA A 78 16.54 -2.04 -10.51
CA ALA A 78 16.93 -2.52 -11.83
C ALA A 78 18.34 -3.13 -11.84
N ALA A 79 19.30 -2.48 -11.18
CA ALA A 79 20.65 -3.00 -11.04
C ALA A 79 20.69 -4.28 -10.19
N ARG A 80 19.88 -4.36 -9.15
CA ARG A 80 19.82 -5.56 -8.30
C ARG A 80 19.15 -6.73 -9.03
N TRP A 81 18.07 -6.45 -9.77
CA TRP A 81 17.38 -7.48 -10.56
C TRP A 81 18.25 -8.00 -11.70
N ALA A 82 19.00 -7.13 -12.38
CA ALA A 82 19.96 -7.51 -13.38
C ALA A 82 20.99 -8.52 -12.84
N ARG A 83 21.57 -8.24 -11.67
CA ARG A 83 22.49 -9.19 -11.01
C ARG A 83 21.85 -10.55 -10.75
N GLY A 84 20.58 -10.56 -10.30
CA GLY A 84 19.84 -11.80 -10.08
C GLY A 84 19.59 -12.59 -11.35
N MET A 85 19.54 -11.91 -12.50
CA MET A 85 19.42 -12.52 -13.83
C MET A 85 20.76 -12.93 -14.45
N GLY A 86 21.89 -12.66 -13.78
CA GLY A 86 23.22 -12.88 -14.34
C GLY A 86 23.67 -11.83 -15.36
N GLU A 87 22.97 -10.69 -15.42
CA GLU A 87 23.30 -9.59 -16.33
C GLU A 87 24.37 -8.67 -15.71
N GLU A 88 25.37 -8.25 -16.50
CA GLU A 88 26.43 -7.33 -16.06
C GLU A 88 25.96 -5.88 -15.99
N ALA A 89 25.05 -5.49 -16.90
CA ALA A 89 24.52 -4.14 -17.00
C ALA A 89 23.16 -4.02 -16.29
N PRO A 90 22.83 -2.86 -15.68
CA PRO A 90 21.50 -2.63 -15.13
C PRO A 90 20.42 -2.76 -16.19
N LEU A 91 19.25 -3.28 -15.81
CA LEU A 91 18.09 -3.34 -16.70
C LEU A 91 17.64 -1.93 -17.11
N PRO A 92 17.07 -1.76 -18.31
CA PRO A 92 16.55 -0.48 -18.76
C PRO A 92 15.39 -0.03 -17.86
N VAL A 93 15.41 1.24 -17.48
CA VAL A 93 14.34 1.89 -16.73
C VAL A 93 13.60 2.84 -17.65
N VAL A 94 12.31 2.57 -17.84
CA VAL A 94 11.39 3.47 -18.56
C VAL A 94 10.62 4.28 -17.56
N SER A 95 10.80 5.60 -17.56
CA SER A 95 10.08 6.51 -16.68
C SER A 95 9.06 7.31 -17.48
N THR A 96 7.82 7.26 -17.06
CA THR A 96 6.75 8.13 -17.60
C THR A 96 6.38 9.14 -16.51
N PRO A 97 6.52 10.44 -16.73
CA PRO A 97 6.07 11.42 -15.77
C PRO A 97 4.54 11.31 -15.62
N ALA A 98 4.10 10.98 -14.42
CA ALA A 98 2.68 11.07 -14.10
C ALA A 98 2.28 12.54 -14.10
N VAL A 99 1.37 12.94 -14.96
CA VAL A 99 0.78 14.28 -14.93
C VAL A 99 -0.26 14.28 -13.81
N LEU A 100 0.17 14.67 -12.62
CA LEU A 100 -0.75 14.97 -11.54
C LEU A 100 -1.30 16.38 -11.75
N HIS A 101 -2.60 16.54 -11.45
CA HIS A 101 -3.18 17.85 -11.36
C HIS A 101 -2.57 18.65 -10.19
N PRO A 102 -2.74 19.98 -10.14
CA PRO A 102 -2.28 20.78 -9.01
C PRO A 102 -2.80 20.23 -7.68
N LEU A 103 -1.89 20.07 -6.71
CA LEU A 103 -2.19 19.58 -5.37
C LEU A 103 -1.92 20.68 -4.36
N ARG A 104 -2.94 21.05 -3.59
CA ARG A 104 -2.82 21.92 -2.42
C ARG A 104 -2.60 21.07 -1.18
N GLU A 105 -1.56 21.38 -0.42
CA GLU A 105 -1.26 20.71 0.84
C GLU A 105 -1.55 21.62 2.03
N GLU A 106 -2.33 21.12 2.98
CA GLU A 106 -2.70 21.81 4.21
C GLU A 106 -2.37 20.95 5.43
N HIS A 107 -2.13 21.61 6.57
CA HIS A 107 -1.87 20.96 7.84
C HIS A 107 -2.90 21.35 8.88
N ALA A 108 -3.55 20.38 9.48
CA ALA A 108 -4.46 20.51 10.61
C ALA A 108 -3.95 19.64 11.78
N PRO A 109 -2.83 20.03 12.42
CA PRO A 109 -2.18 19.17 13.40
C PRO A 109 -3.00 19.03 14.68
N PHE A 110 -3.10 17.83 15.21
CA PHE A 110 -3.63 17.55 16.53
C PHE A 110 -2.68 18.04 17.64
N ARG A 111 -3.20 18.70 18.67
CA ARG A 111 -2.41 19.29 19.77
C ARG A 111 -2.11 18.29 20.91
N GLY A 112 -2.32 17.01 20.69
CA GLY A 112 -2.06 15.94 21.67
C GLY A 112 -1.19 14.83 21.09
N HIS A 113 -1.07 13.76 21.87
CA HIS A 113 -0.44 12.52 21.39
C HIS A 113 -1.40 11.77 20.48
N ARG A 114 -0.94 11.40 19.29
CA ARG A 114 -1.75 10.61 18.33
C ARG A 114 -1.89 9.14 18.77
N LEU A 115 -0.97 8.65 19.58
CA LEU A 115 -0.95 7.30 20.13
C LEU A 115 -0.93 7.35 21.65
N THR A 116 -1.59 6.39 22.29
CA THR A 116 -1.52 6.14 23.74
C THR A 116 -0.17 5.52 24.10
N ALA A 117 0.12 5.40 25.39
CA ALA A 117 1.34 4.74 25.88
C ALA A 117 1.44 3.26 25.44
N GLU A 118 0.30 2.61 25.22
CA GLU A 118 0.20 1.22 24.74
C GLU A 118 0.29 1.10 23.21
N GLY A 119 0.52 2.21 22.50
CA GLY A 119 0.65 2.25 21.03
C GLY A 119 -0.68 2.15 20.27
N ARG A 120 -1.82 2.35 20.94
CA ARG A 120 -3.12 2.46 20.30
C ARG A 120 -3.36 3.87 19.80
N VAL A 121 -4.19 4.02 18.77
CA VAL A 121 -4.59 5.37 18.31
C VAL A 121 -5.44 6.04 19.39
N ASP A 122 -5.08 7.26 19.74
CA ASP A 122 -5.79 8.04 20.75
C ASP A 122 -7.20 8.41 20.28
N ARG A 123 -8.18 8.33 21.19
CA ARG A 123 -9.58 8.57 20.86
C ARG A 123 -9.86 10.02 20.46
N ALA A 124 -9.23 10.97 21.16
CA ALA A 124 -9.38 12.40 20.83
C ALA A 124 -8.70 12.74 19.50
N PHE A 125 -7.67 12.00 19.11
CA PHE A 125 -7.10 12.10 17.76
C PHE A 125 -8.08 11.60 16.68
N LEU A 126 -8.80 10.50 16.91
CA LEU A 126 -9.85 10.04 15.98
C LEU A 126 -10.99 11.06 15.86
N ASP A 127 -11.40 11.69 16.98
CA ASP A 127 -12.38 12.78 16.97
C ASP A 127 -11.89 13.97 16.14
N HIS A 128 -10.60 14.34 16.28
CA HIS A 128 -9.96 15.39 15.49
C HIS A 128 -9.93 15.06 13.99
N VAL A 129 -9.58 13.83 13.60
CA VAL A 129 -9.58 13.41 12.19
C VAL A 129 -10.98 13.48 11.60
N ALA A 130 -12.00 13.01 12.33
CA ALA A 130 -13.38 13.06 11.88
C ALA A 130 -13.90 14.50 11.72
N ALA A 131 -13.63 15.39 12.69
CA ALA A 131 -14.00 16.78 12.63
C ALA A 131 -13.28 17.51 11.47
N THR A 132 -11.99 17.20 11.25
CA THR A 132 -11.23 17.74 10.13
C THR A 132 -11.82 17.29 8.80
N ALA A 133 -12.19 16.00 8.68
CA ALA A 133 -12.80 15.46 7.47
C ALA A 133 -14.15 16.11 7.16
N ALA A 134 -15.04 16.20 8.14
CA ALA A 134 -16.36 16.80 7.96
C ALA A 134 -16.25 18.29 7.56
N ARG A 135 -15.42 19.06 8.26
CA ARG A 135 -15.21 20.49 7.98
C ARG A 135 -14.58 20.71 6.61
N ALA A 136 -13.46 20.04 6.30
CA ALA A 136 -12.75 20.22 5.03
C ALA A 136 -13.59 19.76 3.84
N HIS A 137 -14.43 18.74 4.01
CA HIS A 137 -15.34 18.28 2.98
C HIS A 137 -16.46 19.30 2.74
N ALA A 138 -17.07 19.86 3.77
CA ALA A 138 -18.06 20.92 3.63
C ALA A 138 -17.48 22.13 2.89
N GLU A 139 -16.28 22.62 3.28
CA GLU A 139 -15.58 23.70 2.58
C GLU A 139 -15.27 23.37 1.10
N ALA A 140 -14.94 22.12 0.80
CA ALA A 140 -14.71 21.68 -0.58
C ALA A 140 -16.00 21.64 -1.41
N LEU A 141 -17.12 21.22 -0.82
CA LEU A 141 -18.43 21.19 -1.46
C LEU A 141 -18.99 22.58 -1.77
N ASP A 142 -18.69 23.58 -0.95
CA ASP A 142 -19.04 24.98 -1.23
C ASP A 142 -18.38 25.48 -2.53
N ALA A 143 -17.18 25.02 -2.83
CA ALA A 143 -16.45 25.38 -4.05
C ALA A 143 -16.82 24.49 -5.24
N ASP A 144 -17.04 23.20 -5.01
CA ASP A 144 -17.38 22.20 -6.04
C ASP A 144 -18.18 21.04 -5.42
N PRO A 145 -19.51 20.96 -5.69
CA PRO A 145 -20.38 19.94 -5.10
C PRO A 145 -20.06 18.51 -5.57
N THR A 146 -19.20 18.34 -6.56
CA THR A 146 -18.82 17.02 -7.08
C THR A 146 -17.63 16.37 -6.37
N VAL A 147 -17.01 17.08 -5.39
CA VAL A 147 -15.83 16.57 -4.68
C VAL A 147 -16.21 15.51 -3.69
N ASP A 148 -15.60 14.33 -3.83
CA ASP A 148 -15.58 13.29 -2.80
C ASP A 148 -14.34 13.42 -1.94
N ALA A 149 -14.45 12.99 -0.67
CA ALA A 149 -13.33 12.94 0.25
C ALA A 149 -12.87 11.49 0.52
N LEU A 150 -11.56 11.31 0.69
CA LEU A 150 -10.95 10.05 1.10
C LEU A 150 -10.14 10.27 2.38
N VAL A 151 -10.45 9.51 3.43
CA VAL A 151 -9.82 9.63 4.76
C VAL A 151 -8.95 8.42 5.01
N PHE A 152 -7.65 8.61 5.25
CA PHE A 152 -6.73 7.51 5.53
C PHE A 152 -6.49 7.30 7.02
N LEU A 153 -6.67 6.04 7.46
CA LEU A 153 -6.48 5.59 8.84
C LEU A 153 -5.67 4.28 8.88
N PRO A 154 -5.00 3.98 10.02
CA PRO A 154 -4.08 2.85 10.07
C PRO A 154 -4.76 1.49 10.11
N GLY A 155 -5.99 1.37 10.62
CA GLY A 155 -6.62 0.08 10.80
C GLY A 155 -8.14 0.10 10.76
N VAL A 156 -8.74 -1.10 10.74
CA VAL A 156 -10.19 -1.28 10.61
C VAL A 156 -10.97 -0.63 11.75
N ALA A 157 -10.53 -0.81 12.99
CA ALA A 157 -11.21 -0.24 14.15
C ALA A 157 -11.22 1.31 14.11
N GLU A 158 -10.13 1.92 13.64
CA GLU A 158 -10.02 3.37 13.47
C GLU A 158 -10.89 3.86 12.30
N VAL A 159 -10.96 3.09 11.21
CA VAL A 159 -11.83 3.37 10.05
C VAL A 159 -13.29 3.38 10.48
N GLU A 160 -13.77 2.32 11.13
CA GLU A 160 -15.14 2.23 11.62
C GLU A 160 -15.47 3.35 12.62
N ALA A 161 -14.54 3.61 13.54
CA ALA A 161 -14.71 4.67 14.54
C ALA A 161 -14.82 6.06 13.93
N VAL A 162 -14.00 6.39 12.93
CA VAL A 162 -14.04 7.69 12.24
C VAL A 162 -15.22 7.77 11.30
N ALA A 163 -15.57 6.70 10.59
CA ALA A 163 -16.75 6.66 9.73
C ALA A 163 -18.03 7.00 10.49
N GLY A 164 -18.25 6.35 11.65
CA GLY A 164 -19.40 6.66 12.52
C GLY A 164 -19.45 8.11 13.01
N ARG A 165 -18.27 8.70 13.32
CA ARG A 165 -18.18 10.11 13.73
C ARG A 165 -18.45 11.08 12.60
N VAL A 166 -17.91 10.81 11.40
CA VAL A 166 -18.16 11.62 10.19
C VAL A 166 -19.64 11.60 9.85
N ALA A 167 -20.28 10.42 9.89
CA ALA A 167 -21.72 10.30 9.65
C ALA A 167 -22.57 11.08 10.64
N ALA A 168 -22.15 11.17 11.91
CA ALA A 168 -22.81 11.98 12.92
C ALA A 168 -22.61 13.49 12.72
N LEU A 169 -21.45 13.91 12.20
CA LEU A 169 -21.11 15.32 11.96
C LEU A 169 -21.64 15.86 10.62
N ALA A 170 -21.85 14.98 9.64
CA ALA A 170 -22.31 15.32 8.29
C ALA A 170 -23.45 14.35 7.87
N PRO A 171 -24.68 14.49 8.44
CA PRO A 171 -25.76 13.52 8.22
C PRO A 171 -26.27 13.44 6.79
N ASP A 172 -26.06 14.49 5.99
CA ASP A 172 -26.45 14.54 4.57
C ASP A 172 -25.39 13.97 3.63
N THR A 173 -24.31 13.36 4.18
CA THR A 173 -23.20 12.82 3.44
C THR A 173 -23.21 11.29 3.50
N GLU A 174 -23.08 10.64 2.36
CA GLU A 174 -22.87 9.19 2.30
C GLU A 174 -21.46 8.85 2.83
N VAL A 175 -21.37 8.10 3.93
CA VAL A 175 -20.10 7.63 4.48
C VAL A 175 -19.93 6.15 4.15
N ARG A 176 -18.83 5.83 3.45
CA ARG A 176 -18.44 4.46 3.12
C ARG A 176 -17.13 4.12 3.81
N VAL A 177 -16.97 2.87 4.18
CA VAL A 177 -15.69 2.33 4.66
C VAL A 177 -15.02 1.51 3.56
N LEU A 178 -13.67 1.46 3.57
CA LEU A 178 -12.90 0.68 2.60
C LEU A 178 -11.67 0.06 3.26
N HIS A 179 -11.72 -1.26 3.47
CA HIS A 179 -10.62 -2.03 4.04
C HIS A 179 -10.63 -3.49 3.56
N GLY A 180 -9.48 -4.16 3.64
CA GLY A 180 -9.28 -5.50 3.09
C GLY A 180 -10.03 -6.65 3.79
N ARG A 181 -10.80 -6.38 4.87
CA ARG A 181 -11.61 -7.39 5.57
C ARG A 181 -13.08 -7.35 5.21
N GLN A 182 -13.49 -6.41 4.35
CA GLN A 182 -14.88 -6.32 3.89
C GLN A 182 -15.17 -7.42 2.87
N GLU A 183 -16.44 -7.76 2.75
CA GLU A 183 -16.93 -8.58 1.64
C GLU A 183 -16.70 -7.86 0.31
N PRO A 184 -16.39 -8.59 -0.77
CA PRO A 184 -16.10 -8.00 -2.08
C PRO A 184 -17.18 -7.03 -2.58
N ALA A 185 -18.46 -7.33 -2.31
CA ALA A 185 -19.58 -6.48 -2.73
C ALA A 185 -19.56 -5.09 -2.06
N ASP A 186 -19.17 -5.03 -0.75
CA ASP A 186 -19.06 -3.77 -0.03
C ASP A 186 -17.86 -2.94 -0.51
N GLN A 187 -16.75 -3.61 -0.84
CA GLN A 187 -15.58 -2.96 -1.44
C GLN A 187 -15.94 -2.39 -2.81
N ASP A 188 -16.61 -3.16 -3.65
CA ASP A 188 -17.07 -2.73 -4.98
C ASP A 188 -18.03 -1.52 -4.86
N ALA A 189 -18.92 -1.52 -3.89
CA ALA A 189 -19.82 -0.40 -3.61
C ALA A 189 -19.07 0.87 -3.19
N ALA A 190 -18.00 0.75 -2.39
CA ALA A 190 -17.16 1.89 -2.01
C ALA A 190 -16.37 2.46 -3.21
N LEU A 191 -16.08 1.63 -4.22
CA LEU A 191 -15.34 1.97 -5.42
C LEU A 191 -16.21 2.40 -6.60
N ALA A 192 -17.51 2.10 -6.58
CA ALA A 192 -18.42 2.39 -7.70
C ALA A 192 -18.69 3.88 -7.95
N GLY A 193 -18.35 4.76 -7.01
CA GLY A 193 -18.71 6.17 -7.08
C GLY A 193 -19.97 6.48 -6.27
N ARG A 194 -20.53 7.68 -6.43
CA ARG A 194 -21.81 8.07 -5.81
C ARG A 194 -22.95 7.30 -6.48
N ALA A 195 -23.83 6.73 -5.67
CA ALA A 195 -25.08 6.13 -6.17
C ALA A 195 -26.05 7.22 -6.62
N ASP A 196 -26.15 8.32 -5.85
CA ASP A 196 -26.86 9.53 -6.19
C ASP A 196 -25.83 10.67 -6.34
N PRO A 197 -25.69 11.29 -7.52
CA PRO A 197 -24.78 12.43 -7.74
C PRO A 197 -25.02 13.62 -6.82
N ALA A 198 -26.26 13.78 -6.31
CA ALA A 198 -26.63 14.88 -5.43
C ALA A 198 -26.17 14.66 -3.98
N VAL A 199 -25.86 13.41 -3.59
CA VAL A 199 -25.44 13.08 -2.23
C VAL A 199 -23.91 13.12 -2.15
N PRO A 200 -23.32 14.04 -1.35
CA PRO A 200 -21.87 14.08 -1.14
C PRO A 200 -21.37 12.80 -0.51
N ARG A 201 -20.09 12.42 -0.78
CA ARG A 201 -19.54 11.16 -0.28
C ARG A 201 -18.19 11.32 0.39
N VAL A 202 -18.03 10.64 1.52
CA VAL A 202 -16.75 10.44 2.22
C VAL A 202 -16.44 8.96 2.29
N VAL A 203 -15.27 8.56 1.80
CA VAL A 203 -14.75 7.19 1.92
C VAL A 203 -13.68 7.20 3.00
N VAL A 204 -13.86 6.37 4.05
CA VAL A 204 -12.88 6.20 5.13
C VAL A 204 -12.16 4.87 4.92
N ALA A 205 -10.85 4.93 4.75
CA ALA A 205 -10.09 3.78 4.25
C ALA A 205 -8.81 3.49 5.05
N THR A 206 -8.37 2.24 4.98
CA THR A 206 -7.00 1.85 5.32
C THR A 206 -6.06 2.08 4.13
N ALA A 207 -4.79 1.70 4.28
CA ALA A 207 -3.78 1.73 3.21
C ALA A 207 -4.20 1.02 1.91
N VAL A 208 -5.24 0.21 1.93
CA VAL A 208 -5.80 -0.46 0.74
C VAL A 208 -6.16 0.51 -0.39
N ALA A 209 -6.48 1.76 -0.06
CA ALA A 209 -6.77 2.82 -1.03
C ALA A 209 -5.53 3.61 -1.46
N GLU A 210 -4.32 3.25 -1.01
CA GLU A 210 -3.08 3.99 -1.34
C GLU A 210 -2.60 3.73 -2.77
N SER A 211 -2.66 2.48 -3.24
CA SER A 211 -2.03 2.08 -4.50
C SER A 211 -3.02 1.68 -5.60
N SER A 212 -3.47 0.47 -5.62
CA SER A 212 -4.09 -0.17 -6.78
C SER A 212 -5.52 0.27 -7.12
N LEU A 213 -6.15 1.15 -6.31
CA LEU A 213 -7.56 1.50 -6.46
C LEU A 213 -7.75 2.96 -6.80
N THR A 214 -8.64 3.22 -7.74
CA THR A 214 -9.12 4.58 -8.01
C THR A 214 -10.53 4.70 -7.45
N VAL A 215 -10.70 5.60 -6.48
CA VAL A 215 -12.01 5.98 -5.96
C VAL A 215 -12.49 7.19 -6.77
N PRO A 216 -13.55 7.04 -7.58
CA PRO A 216 -14.06 8.12 -8.42
C PRO A 216 -14.49 9.32 -7.58
N GLY A 217 -14.36 10.53 -8.12
CA GLY A 217 -14.79 11.78 -7.49
C GLY A 217 -13.85 12.32 -6.41
N VAL A 218 -12.87 11.55 -5.94
CA VAL A 218 -11.95 11.99 -4.88
C VAL A 218 -11.04 13.10 -5.38
N ARG A 219 -11.17 14.28 -4.76
CA ARG A 219 -10.28 15.43 -4.91
C ARG A 219 -9.91 16.07 -3.56
N LEU A 220 -10.40 15.48 -2.46
CA LEU A 220 -9.99 15.84 -1.10
C LEU A 220 -9.48 14.59 -0.39
N VAL A 221 -8.29 14.68 0.19
CA VAL A 221 -7.71 13.62 1.03
C VAL A 221 -7.47 14.15 2.43
N ILE A 222 -7.90 13.40 3.44
CA ILE A 222 -7.54 13.63 4.83
C ILE A 222 -6.60 12.51 5.28
N ASP A 223 -5.37 12.86 5.65
CA ASP A 223 -4.33 11.90 6.03
C ASP A 223 -4.05 11.98 7.53
N SER A 224 -4.36 10.92 8.26
CA SER A 224 -4.02 10.80 9.69
C SER A 224 -2.51 10.80 9.95
N GLY A 225 -1.69 10.49 8.93
CA GLY A 225 -0.25 10.32 9.05
C GLY A 225 0.15 9.09 9.85
N LEU A 226 -0.76 8.12 10.00
CA LEU A 226 -0.51 6.83 10.66
C LEU A 226 -0.67 5.68 9.67
N ALA A 227 0.10 4.61 9.92
CA ALA A 227 0.04 3.35 9.17
C ALA A 227 0.11 2.16 10.12
N ARG A 228 -0.26 0.98 9.66
CA ARG A 228 0.04 -0.29 10.35
C ARG A 228 1.16 -1.00 9.63
N GLU A 229 2.17 -1.38 10.40
CA GLU A 229 3.29 -2.19 9.91
C GLU A 229 3.38 -3.50 10.70
N PRO A 230 3.76 -4.60 10.04
CA PRO A 230 4.07 -5.83 10.73
C PRO A 230 5.33 -5.60 11.60
N ARG A 231 5.32 -6.16 12.81
CA ARG A 231 6.50 -6.22 13.69
C ARG A 231 6.56 -7.56 14.37
N ARG A 232 7.79 -8.09 14.50
CA ARG A 232 8.05 -9.29 15.27
C ARG A 232 8.49 -8.88 16.67
N ASP A 233 7.75 -9.31 17.70
CA ASP A 233 8.20 -9.27 19.07
C ASP A 233 9.21 -10.41 19.27
N ARG A 234 10.50 -10.05 19.25
CA ARG A 234 11.60 -11.04 19.42
C ARG A 234 11.56 -11.74 20.78
N GLY A 235 11.01 -11.09 21.81
CA GLY A 235 10.92 -11.66 23.16
C GLY A 235 9.83 -12.73 23.28
N ARG A 236 8.75 -12.59 22.50
CA ARG A 236 7.58 -13.51 22.52
C ARG A 236 7.51 -14.42 21.31
N GLY A 237 8.36 -14.23 20.29
CA GLY A 237 8.30 -14.98 19.04
C GLY A 237 7.03 -14.74 18.21
N MET A 238 6.27 -13.70 18.52
CA MET A 238 4.98 -13.43 17.87
C MET A 238 5.11 -12.28 16.87
N ALA A 239 4.51 -12.46 15.70
CA ALA A 239 4.30 -11.38 14.76
C ALA A 239 2.99 -10.64 15.07
N GLY A 240 3.01 -9.31 14.99
CA GLY A 240 1.84 -8.47 15.22
C GLY A 240 1.87 -7.23 14.33
N LEU A 241 0.73 -6.55 14.23
CA LEU A 241 0.64 -5.26 13.55
C LEU A 241 0.74 -4.14 14.61
N VAL A 242 1.67 -3.23 14.42
CA VAL A 242 1.83 -2.03 15.24
C VAL A 242 1.43 -0.78 14.47
N THR A 243 0.86 0.19 15.17
CA THR A 243 0.58 1.50 14.57
C THR A 243 1.84 2.36 14.65
N VAL A 244 2.25 2.89 13.50
CA VAL A 244 3.45 3.72 13.35
C VAL A 244 3.11 4.99 12.57
N GLN A 245 4.04 5.92 12.52
CA GLN A 245 3.96 7.05 11.59
C GLN A 245 4.10 6.53 10.16
N ALA A 246 3.22 6.98 9.27
CA ALA A 246 3.30 6.65 7.86
C ALA A 246 4.60 7.22 7.24
N SER A 247 5.19 6.47 6.32
CA SER A 247 6.37 6.92 5.59
C SER A 247 6.06 8.10 4.66
N ARG A 248 7.11 8.83 4.23
CA ARG A 248 6.96 9.90 3.24
C ARG A 248 6.43 9.38 1.90
N ALA A 249 6.85 8.19 1.49
CA ALA A 249 6.35 7.56 0.28
C ALA A 249 4.84 7.29 0.36
N ALA A 250 4.37 6.65 1.45
CA ALA A 250 2.94 6.43 1.70
C ALA A 250 2.15 7.75 1.75
N ALA A 251 2.67 8.76 2.47
CA ALA A 251 2.05 10.08 2.54
C ALA A 251 1.96 10.76 1.17
N GLY A 252 2.96 10.59 0.31
CA GLY A 252 2.95 11.07 -1.09
C GLY A 252 1.90 10.35 -1.95
N GLN A 253 1.79 9.03 -1.84
CA GLN A 253 0.79 8.23 -2.55
C GLN A 253 -0.63 8.62 -2.15
N ARG A 254 -0.91 8.76 -0.84
CA ARG A 254 -2.20 9.24 -0.32
C ARG A 254 -2.55 10.61 -0.89
N ALA A 255 -1.61 11.55 -0.86
CA ALA A 255 -1.80 12.89 -1.40
C ALA A 255 -2.10 12.87 -2.91
N GLY A 256 -1.39 12.03 -3.67
CA GLY A 256 -1.61 11.85 -5.10
C GLY A 256 -3.03 11.38 -5.46
N ARG A 257 -3.76 10.74 -4.52
CA ARG A 257 -5.16 10.37 -4.74
C ARG A 257 -6.07 11.60 -4.92
N ALA A 258 -5.78 12.71 -4.24
CA ALA A 258 -6.54 13.94 -4.40
C ALA A 258 -6.34 14.59 -5.79
N ALA A 259 -5.14 14.46 -6.37
CA ALA A 259 -4.77 15.11 -7.63
C ALA A 259 -4.86 14.20 -8.86
N ARG A 260 -5.51 13.04 -8.76
CA ARG A 260 -5.55 12.05 -9.86
C ARG A 260 -6.57 12.40 -10.93
N LEU A 261 -7.72 12.94 -10.55
CA LEU A 261 -8.86 13.19 -11.44
C LEU A 261 -9.09 14.69 -11.73
N GLY A 262 -8.39 15.57 -11.05
CA GLY A 262 -8.48 17.03 -11.14
C GLY A 262 -7.63 17.70 -10.09
N PRO A 263 -7.60 19.06 -10.04
CA PRO A 263 -6.98 19.76 -8.94
C PRO A 263 -7.55 19.32 -7.60
N GLY A 264 -6.69 19.04 -6.63
CA GLY A 264 -7.10 18.44 -5.36
C GLY A 264 -6.40 19.05 -4.15
N THR A 265 -6.90 18.68 -2.97
CA THR A 265 -6.36 19.13 -1.68
C THR A 265 -6.07 17.93 -0.79
N VAL A 266 -4.92 17.93 -0.13
CA VAL A 266 -4.62 17.02 0.98
C VAL A 266 -4.56 17.81 2.29
N VAL A 267 -5.30 17.37 3.30
CA VAL A 267 -5.27 17.91 4.67
C VAL A 267 -4.59 16.86 5.57
N ARG A 268 -3.43 17.20 6.10
CA ARG A 268 -2.65 16.31 6.97
C ARG A 268 -2.95 16.61 8.43
N CYS A 269 -3.41 15.61 9.18
CA CYS A 269 -3.70 15.72 10.61
C CYS A 269 -2.42 15.71 11.49
N HIS A 270 -1.30 16.13 10.91
CA HIS A 270 0.01 16.24 11.57
C HIS A 270 0.79 17.45 11.03
N THR A 271 1.89 17.80 11.71
CA THR A 271 2.73 18.94 11.29
C THR A 271 3.62 18.58 10.10
N ALA A 272 4.04 19.60 9.33
CA ALA A 272 5.05 19.45 8.29
C ALA A 272 6.39 18.89 8.84
N ALA A 273 6.78 19.31 10.05
CA ALA A 273 7.97 18.80 10.73
C ALA A 273 7.88 17.28 11.00
N ALA A 274 6.70 16.80 11.45
CA ALA A 274 6.49 15.36 11.64
C ALA A 274 6.62 14.58 10.33
N LEU A 275 6.10 15.12 9.22
CA LEU A 275 6.28 14.52 7.90
C LEU A 275 7.76 14.51 7.48
N GLY A 276 8.48 15.61 7.71
CA GLY A 276 9.90 15.71 7.36
C GLY A 276 10.79 14.70 8.08
N THR A 277 10.43 14.31 9.31
CA THR A 277 11.14 13.30 10.11
C THR A 277 10.65 11.86 9.91
N ALA A 278 9.58 11.67 9.11
CA ALA A 278 9.07 10.34 8.81
C ALA A 278 10.08 9.50 8.00
N PRO A 279 10.06 8.16 8.13
CA PRO A 279 10.85 7.27 7.27
C PRO A 279 10.60 7.56 5.79
N ALA A 280 11.62 7.37 4.95
CA ALA A 280 11.48 7.60 3.50
C ALA A 280 10.47 6.63 2.87
N ALA A 281 10.57 5.34 3.23
CA ALA A 281 9.71 4.25 2.74
C ALA A 281 9.19 3.40 3.90
N PRO A 282 8.14 2.58 3.69
CA PRO A 282 7.71 1.59 4.68
C PRO A 282 8.84 0.60 4.99
N THR A 283 8.79 0.00 6.19
CA THR A 283 9.74 -1.07 6.53
C THR A 283 9.45 -2.30 5.65
N PRO A 284 10.44 -2.82 4.90
CA PRO A 284 10.24 -4.01 4.07
C PRO A 284 9.74 -5.20 4.88
N ALA A 285 8.79 -5.96 4.34
CA ALA A 285 8.22 -7.11 5.04
C ALA A 285 9.31 -8.15 5.42
N LEU A 286 10.27 -8.40 4.53
CA LEU A 286 11.41 -9.29 4.78
C LEU A 286 12.21 -8.95 6.05
N ALA A 287 12.23 -7.70 6.48
CA ALA A 287 12.97 -7.28 7.67
C ALA A 287 12.24 -7.54 9.00
N VAL A 288 10.92 -7.75 8.97
CA VAL A 288 10.08 -7.67 10.19
C VAL A 288 9.07 -8.81 10.38
N VAL A 289 8.83 -9.63 9.35
CA VAL A 289 7.86 -10.75 9.44
C VAL A 289 8.54 -12.07 9.79
N ASP A 290 7.75 -13.10 10.02
CA ASP A 290 8.23 -14.48 10.10
C ASP A 290 8.67 -14.96 8.71
N LEU A 291 9.90 -15.41 8.58
CA LEU A 291 10.49 -15.86 7.32
C LEU A 291 10.32 -17.37 7.06
N ALA A 292 9.68 -18.14 7.93
CA ALA A 292 9.45 -19.55 7.71
C ALA A 292 8.73 -19.86 6.37
N PRO A 293 7.71 -19.10 5.93
CA PRO A 293 7.11 -19.29 4.61
C PRO A 293 8.11 -19.02 3.46
N VAL A 294 9.02 -18.06 3.63
CA VAL A 294 10.06 -17.72 2.64
C VAL A 294 11.11 -18.81 2.56
N ALA A 295 11.60 -19.29 3.71
CA ALA A 295 12.55 -20.39 3.78
C ALA A 295 11.99 -21.66 3.14
N LEU A 296 10.70 -21.95 3.38
CA LEU A 296 9.99 -23.06 2.74
C LEU A 296 9.90 -22.87 1.22
N ALA A 297 9.54 -21.68 0.74
CA ALA A 297 9.47 -21.39 -0.70
C ALA A 297 10.85 -21.54 -1.37
N PHE A 298 11.91 -21.03 -0.74
CA PHE A 298 13.28 -21.18 -1.26
C PHE A 298 13.75 -22.62 -1.25
N THR A 299 13.40 -23.39 -0.22
CA THR A 299 13.73 -24.83 -0.17
C THR A 299 12.99 -25.61 -1.27
N ALA A 300 11.71 -25.31 -1.49
CA ALA A 300 10.92 -25.90 -2.57
C ALA A 300 11.45 -25.51 -3.96
N TRP A 301 12.04 -24.33 -4.10
CA TRP A 301 12.70 -23.87 -5.32
C TRP A 301 14.05 -24.56 -5.58
N GLY A 302 14.65 -25.18 -4.57
CA GLY A 302 15.99 -25.77 -4.65
C GLY A 302 17.12 -24.84 -4.19
N ALA A 303 16.81 -23.73 -3.56
CA ALA A 303 17.74 -22.74 -3.04
C ALA A 303 17.56 -22.53 -1.51
N PRO A 304 17.86 -23.57 -0.67
CA PRO A 304 17.67 -23.46 0.78
C PRO A 304 18.38 -22.23 1.35
N GLY A 305 17.70 -21.48 2.24
CA GLY A 305 18.20 -20.23 2.80
C GLY A 305 18.34 -19.09 1.78
N GLY A 306 17.80 -19.24 0.57
CA GLY A 306 17.90 -18.25 -0.49
C GLY A 306 19.28 -18.18 -1.16
N ARG A 307 20.11 -19.21 -1.00
CA ARG A 307 21.47 -19.24 -1.56
C ARG A 307 21.45 -19.12 -3.09
N GLY A 308 22.20 -18.14 -3.60
CA GLY A 308 22.26 -17.85 -5.03
C GLY A 308 21.13 -16.97 -5.54
N LEU A 309 20.06 -16.76 -4.76
CA LEU A 309 18.97 -15.85 -5.11
C LEU A 309 19.32 -14.39 -4.77
N THR A 310 18.82 -13.49 -5.59
CA THR A 310 18.99 -12.04 -5.38
C THR A 310 17.65 -11.42 -5.02
N LEU A 311 17.46 -11.11 -3.75
CA LEU A 311 16.29 -10.41 -3.25
C LEU A 311 16.40 -8.90 -3.48
N PRO A 312 15.31 -8.13 -3.48
CA PRO A 312 15.34 -6.67 -3.52
C PRO A 312 16.15 -6.06 -2.36
N GLU A 313 16.14 -6.72 -1.22
CA GLU A 313 16.95 -6.43 -0.03
C GLU A 313 17.27 -7.72 0.70
N ASP A 314 18.46 -7.82 1.30
CA ASP A 314 18.83 -9.03 2.01
C ASP A 314 18.09 -9.10 3.36
N PRO A 315 17.44 -10.22 3.67
CA PRO A 315 16.78 -10.39 4.97
C PRO A 315 17.84 -10.43 6.10
N PRO A 316 17.45 -10.10 7.35
CA PRO A 316 18.34 -10.28 8.49
C PRO A 316 18.81 -11.73 8.58
N ALA A 317 20.14 -11.92 8.62
CA ALA A 317 20.75 -13.26 8.59
C ALA A 317 20.29 -14.15 9.77
N ASP A 318 20.10 -13.55 10.96
CA ASP A 318 19.57 -14.23 12.14
C ASP A 318 18.11 -14.67 11.97
N ALA A 319 17.30 -13.89 11.25
CA ALA A 319 15.91 -14.22 10.99
C ALA A 319 15.76 -15.35 9.95
N MET A 320 16.60 -15.36 8.91
CA MET A 320 16.59 -16.42 7.91
C MET A 320 17.10 -17.74 8.52
N ALA A 321 18.21 -17.71 9.26
CA ALA A 321 18.73 -18.90 9.94
C ALA A 321 17.77 -19.49 10.99
N ALA A 322 16.93 -18.66 11.62
CA ALA A 322 15.90 -19.15 12.54
C ALA A 322 14.67 -19.71 11.83
N ALA A 323 14.50 -19.45 10.53
CA ALA A 323 13.40 -19.91 9.70
C ALA A 323 13.71 -21.23 8.96
N GLU A 324 14.98 -21.55 8.81
CA GLU A 324 15.48 -22.87 8.30
C GLU A 324 15.31 -23.99 9.36
#